data_044d6453ce4fe7310e8e0a045cde26d9
#
_entry.id   044d6453ce4fe7310e8e0a045cde26d9
#
_cell.length_a   1.000
_cell.length_b   1.000
_cell.length_c   1.000
_cell.angle_alpha   90.00
_cell.angle_beta   90.00
_cell.angle_gamma   90.00
#
_symmetry.space_group_name_H-M   'P 1'
#
loop_
_entity.id
_entity.type
_entity.pdbx_description
1 polymer ?
#
loop_
_entity_poly.entity_id
_entity_poly.type
_entity_poly.pdbx_seq_one_letter_code
_entity_poly.pdbx_strand_id
1 'polypeptide(L)'
;MKKLFTLLVSSLVSLASMAQTTDYKCALAVLVNGAPADPQDMVVTTTKADNGTYTLQLKNFILYTQGQAMPVGTITVPNIQATKEEGDIVLKSEQNITIAEGDMPGVEGWMGPLLKEVPISLEGGISGDVLGAVLDIPFGTMSICVYVSSGRTQLANSNFEGWHEASFKDYYGTTTTSDEPNSWHSFMSCTGTLAGIVSGAPHTWKSNDVRPNSSSKTSVLVKSASLFGSISANGTITTGRLMAGDMTPSNPKNNSFLDLSNSDKDANGDPFYTKLDSYPDSIAMWVKFHPGKDNKNPTALVSAVLTDGTYYQDPEDKEYANVVAKAQYSSIESNGEVWQRIVVPFDYKSYYTNDVEARAMLVTISTCSVPGGGSASADDPDAINVDDVSLIYNAKLNSISIKGAKLVDFDKNKFDYNVEVEALPEPKDIDFEEDAENSMVSLSLDGSVATLTVISNDLKTINTYKLNFKLKDANAISNVNNGAKAAVATYNLNGQQVSASAKGNVVIKKYADGTTRKVMK
;
A
#
# COMPACT_ATOMS: atom_id res chain seq x y z
N MET A 1 -73.11 31.10 -11.63
CA MET A 1 -72.14 30.89 -10.55
C MET A 1 -71.72 29.44 -10.60
N LYS A 2 -70.67 29.13 -11.31
CA LYS A 2 -70.11 27.76 -11.40
C LYS A 2 -68.82 27.76 -10.60
N LYS A 3 -68.81 26.97 -9.50
CA LYS A 3 -67.61 26.73 -8.69
C LYS A 3 -66.72 25.70 -9.41
N LEU A 4 -65.54 26.14 -9.78
CA LEU A 4 -64.50 25.28 -10.33
C LEU A 4 -63.76 24.62 -9.13
N PHE A 5 -63.86 23.31 -8.99
CA PHE A 5 -63.06 22.54 -8.05
C PHE A 5 -61.72 22.19 -8.71
N THR A 6 -60.67 22.84 -8.26
CA THR A 6 -59.32 22.46 -8.66
C THR A 6 -58.82 21.35 -7.78
N LEU A 7 -58.73 20.15 -8.31
CA LEU A 7 -58.13 18.98 -7.65
C LEU A 7 -56.63 19.11 -7.73
N LEU A 8 -55.97 19.44 -6.61
CA LEU A 8 -54.52 19.44 -6.47
C LEU A 8 -54.10 18.00 -6.21
N VAL A 9 -53.64 17.31 -7.25
CA VAL A 9 -52.95 16.01 -7.12
C VAL A 9 -51.54 16.28 -6.68
N SER A 10 -51.27 16.20 -5.39
CA SER A 10 -49.92 16.13 -4.85
C SER A 10 -49.33 14.74 -5.18
N SER A 11 -48.56 14.66 -6.24
CA SER A 11 -47.70 13.52 -6.49
C SER A 11 -46.59 13.49 -5.41
N LEU A 12 -46.78 12.67 -4.38
CA LEU A 12 -45.69 12.22 -3.55
C LEU A 12 -44.73 11.41 -4.47
N VAL A 13 -43.70 12.05 -4.96
CA VAL A 13 -42.53 11.34 -5.45
C VAL A 13 -41.85 10.79 -4.20
N SER A 14 -42.15 9.55 -3.85
CA SER A 14 -41.31 8.79 -2.93
C SER A 14 -39.94 8.65 -3.65
N LEU A 15 -38.99 9.47 -3.28
CA LEU A 15 -37.57 9.19 -3.52
C LEU A 15 -37.31 7.87 -2.77
N ALA A 16 -37.45 6.75 -3.49
CA ALA A 16 -36.91 5.50 -3.02
C ALA A 16 -35.41 5.74 -2.93
N SER A 17 -34.89 5.89 -1.73
CA SER A 17 -33.46 5.90 -1.45
C SER A 17 -32.98 4.52 -1.89
N MET A 18 -32.24 4.49 -3.00
CA MET A 18 -31.64 3.23 -3.47
C MET A 18 -30.47 2.94 -2.56
N ALA A 19 -30.45 1.74 -1.98
CA ALA A 19 -29.31 1.25 -1.21
C ALA A 19 -28.03 1.46 -2.03
N GLN A 20 -27.06 2.18 -1.48
CA GLN A 20 -25.81 2.49 -2.17
C GLN A 20 -24.87 1.28 -2.04
N THR A 21 -24.62 0.62 -3.18
CA THR A 21 -23.70 -0.51 -3.27
C THR A 21 -22.34 -0.06 -3.83
N THR A 22 -21.27 -0.52 -3.23
CA THR A 22 -19.89 -0.23 -3.65
C THR A 22 -19.06 -1.52 -3.66
N ASP A 23 -18.37 -1.76 -4.76
CA ASP A 23 -17.46 -2.88 -4.94
C ASP A 23 -16.01 -2.43 -4.71
N TYR A 24 -15.28 -3.16 -3.89
CA TYR A 24 -13.88 -2.95 -3.56
C TYR A 24 -13.05 -4.12 -4.07
N LYS A 25 -12.00 -3.84 -4.82
CA LYS A 25 -10.98 -4.86 -5.15
C LYS A 25 -10.05 -4.97 -3.96
N CYS A 26 -10.10 -6.09 -3.26
CA CYS A 26 -9.39 -6.30 -2.00
C CYS A 26 -8.35 -7.40 -2.12
N ALA A 27 -7.21 -7.20 -1.46
CA ALA A 27 -6.33 -8.28 -1.05
C ALA A 27 -6.87 -8.89 0.26
N LEU A 28 -6.75 -10.21 0.38
CA LEU A 28 -7.14 -10.97 1.56
C LEU A 28 -5.98 -11.81 2.08
N ALA A 29 -5.77 -11.75 3.40
CA ALA A 29 -4.95 -12.71 4.13
C ALA A 29 -5.83 -13.47 5.14
N VAL A 30 -5.77 -14.79 5.12
CA VAL A 30 -6.59 -15.65 5.97
C VAL A 30 -5.71 -16.49 6.87
N LEU A 31 -6.02 -16.50 8.16
CA LEU A 31 -5.38 -17.39 9.14
C LEU A 31 -6.39 -18.42 9.64
N VAL A 32 -6.02 -19.69 9.61
CA VAL A 32 -6.80 -20.78 10.19
C VAL A 32 -6.03 -21.34 11.39
N ASN A 33 -6.54 -21.17 12.59
CA ASN A 33 -5.83 -21.50 13.84
C ASN A 33 -4.43 -20.85 13.92
N GLY A 34 -4.28 -19.63 13.41
CA GLY A 34 -3.01 -18.91 13.35
C GLY A 34 -2.08 -19.33 12.20
N ALA A 35 -2.39 -20.41 11.47
CA ALA A 35 -1.64 -20.82 10.29
C ALA A 35 -2.15 -20.08 9.05
N PRO A 36 -1.26 -19.54 8.19
CA PRO A 36 -1.68 -18.81 7.00
C PRO A 36 -2.25 -19.73 5.92
N ALA A 37 -3.33 -19.28 5.29
CA ALA A 37 -3.78 -19.75 3.99
C ALA A 37 -3.05 -18.98 2.87
N ASP A 38 -3.23 -19.40 1.63
CA ASP A 38 -2.63 -18.72 0.49
C ASP A 38 -3.26 -17.32 0.32
N PRO A 39 -2.49 -16.23 0.21
CA PRO A 39 -3.02 -14.90 -0.05
C PRO A 39 -3.81 -14.85 -1.35
N GLN A 40 -4.89 -14.06 -1.38
CA GLN A 40 -5.75 -13.98 -2.56
C GLN A 40 -6.36 -12.58 -2.73
N ASP A 41 -6.70 -12.26 -3.96
CA ASP A 41 -7.45 -11.05 -4.30
C ASP A 41 -8.91 -11.41 -4.58
N MET A 42 -9.85 -10.55 -4.14
CA MET A 42 -11.26 -10.69 -4.49
C MET A 42 -12.00 -9.36 -4.46
N VAL A 43 -13.22 -9.36 -5.02
CA VAL A 43 -14.14 -8.23 -4.88
C VAL A 43 -14.95 -8.42 -3.60
N VAL A 44 -14.90 -7.42 -2.73
CA VAL A 44 -15.74 -7.30 -1.54
C VAL A 44 -16.77 -6.22 -1.78
N THR A 45 -18.04 -6.55 -1.64
CA THR A 45 -19.15 -5.62 -1.87
C THR A 45 -19.68 -5.09 -0.54
N THR A 46 -19.83 -3.77 -0.42
CA THR A 46 -20.58 -3.16 0.70
C THR A 46 -21.86 -2.53 0.19
N THR A 47 -22.93 -2.65 0.97
CA THR A 47 -24.22 -2.01 0.67
C THR A 47 -24.65 -1.20 1.89
N LYS A 48 -24.82 0.11 1.72
CA LYS A 48 -25.34 1.01 2.75
C LYS A 48 -26.85 1.03 2.69
N ALA A 49 -27.50 0.71 3.80
CA ALA A 49 -28.95 0.77 3.95
C ALA A 49 -29.41 2.18 4.36
N ASP A 50 -30.71 2.47 4.18
CA ASP A 50 -31.33 3.77 4.51
C ASP A 50 -31.25 4.10 6.00
N ASN A 51 -31.24 3.09 6.86
CA ASN A 51 -31.08 3.24 8.32
C ASN A 51 -29.63 3.50 8.75
N GLY A 52 -28.70 3.62 7.79
CA GLY A 52 -27.27 3.89 8.04
C GLY A 52 -26.42 2.66 8.37
N THR A 53 -27.00 1.45 8.46
CA THR A 53 -26.23 0.22 8.60
C THR A 53 -25.61 -0.20 7.27
N TYR A 54 -24.62 -1.08 7.35
CA TYR A 54 -23.96 -1.65 6.17
C TYR A 54 -24.16 -3.17 6.10
N THR A 55 -24.11 -3.69 4.88
CA THR A 55 -23.94 -5.12 4.61
C THR A 55 -22.59 -5.30 3.91
N LEU A 56 -21.78 -6.26 4.36
CA LEU A 56 -20.53 -6.64 3.70
C LEU A 56 -20.68 -8.05 3.12
N GLN A 57 -20.25 -8.24 1.87
CA GLN A 57 -20.38 -9.52 1.18
C GLN A 57 -19.05 -9.92 0.51
N LEU A 58 -18.64 -11.17 0.79
CA LEU A 58 -17.61 -11.91 0.08
C LEU A 58 -18.30 -12.98 -0.76
N LYS A 59 -18.52 -12.67 -2.05
CA LYS A 59 -19.26 -13.57 -2.94
C LYS A 59 -18.34 -14.68 -3.45
N ASN A 60 -18.80 -15.95 -3.42
CA ASN A 60 -18.07 -17.09 -3.93
C ASN A 60 -16.68 -17.29 -3.29
N PHE A 61 -16.60 -17.12 -1.97
CA PHE A 61 -15.34 -17.27 -1.26
C PHE A 61 -14.83 -18.70 -1.31
N ILE A 62 -13.60 -18.88 -1.78
CA ILE A 62 -12.87 -20.15 -1.82
C ILE A 62 -11.60 -19.96 -0.99
N LEU A 63 -11.41 -20.80 0.01
CA LEU A 63 -10.20 -20.82 0.82
C LEU A 63 -9.14 -21.67 0.13
N TYR A 64 -7.98 -21.11 -0.12
CA TYR A 64 -6.84 -21.83 -0.68
C TYR A 64 -5.81 -22.10 0.42
N THR A 65 -5.40 -23.36 0.56
CA THR A 65 -4.37 -23.77 1.51
C THR A 65 -3.40 -24.70 0.82
N GLN A 66 -2.14 -24.28 0.67
CA GLN A 66 -1.10 -25.04 -0.05
C GLN A 66 -1.56 -25.45 -1.47
N GLY A 67 -2.21 -24.54 -2.17
CA GLY A 67 -2.75 -24.80 -3.52
C GLY A 67 -4.02 -25.65 -3.57
N GLN A 68 -4.53 -26.12 -2.42
CA GLN A 68 -5.81 -26.86 -2.37
C GLN A 68 -6.96 -25.88 -2.17
N ALA A 69 -7.97 -25.97 -3.04
CA ALA A 69 -9.16 -25.14 -2.97
C ALA A 69 -10.23 -25.80 -2.08
N MET A 70 -10.79 -25.04 -1.15
CA MET A 70 -11.96 -25.40 -0.36
C MET A 70 -13.07 -24.38 -0.61
N PRO A 71 -14.09 -24.73 -1.39
CA PRO A 71 -15.24 -23.85 -1.66
C PRO A 71 -16.03 -23.59 -0.37
N VAL A 72 -16.03 -22.35 0.10
CA VAL A 72 -16.75 -21.96 1.32
C VAL A 72 -18.16 -21.50 0.98
N GLY A 73 -18.33 -20.54 0.07
CA GLY A 73 -19.63 -20.01 -0.33
C GLY A 73 -19.69 -18.49 -0.31
N THR A 74 -20.90 -17.93 -0.27
CA THR A 74 -21.11 -16.49 -0.19
C THR A 74 -21.33 -16.10 1.27
N ILE A 75 -20.34 -15.38 1.81
CA ILE A 75 -20.36 -14.85 3.19
C ILE A 75 -21.03 -13.47 3.13
N THR A 76 -22.15 -13.30 3.84
CA THR A 76 -22.85 -12.01 3.94
C THR A 76 -23.00 -11.64 5.40
N VAL A 77 -22.45 -10.48 5.79
CA VAL A 77 -22.59 -9.90 7.13
C VAL A 77 -23.57 -8.72 7.02
N PRO A 78 -24.84 -8.89 7.39
CA PRO A 78 -25.84 -7.82 7.31
C PRO A 78 -25.83 -6.94 8.56
N ASN A 79 -26.50 -5.79 8.49
CA ASN A 79 -26.77 -4.91 9.63
C ASN A 79 -25.56 -4.47 10.45
N ILE A 80 -24.40 -4.31 9.78
CA ILE A 80 -23.18 -3.82 10.42
C ILE A 80 -23.42 -2.39 10.92
N GLN A 81 -23.12 -2.14 12.19
CA GLN A 81 -23.23 -0.81 12.78
C GLN A 81 -22.11 0.08 12.22
N ALA A 82 -22.46 1.30 11.85
CA ALA A 82 -21.54 2.26 11.28
C ALA A 82 -21.57 3.56 12.08
N THR A 83 -20.39 4.04 12.50
CA THR A 83 -20.21 5.34 13.14
C THR A 83 -19.26 6.19 12.29
N LYS A 84 -19.45 7.51 12.29
CA LYS A 84 -18.52 8.44 11.67
C LYS A 84 -17.55 8.93 12.71
N GLU A 85 -16.25 8.79 12.44
CA GLU A 85 -15.16 9.27 13.28
C GLU A 85 -14.15 10.00 12.37
N GLU A 86 -13.92 11.30 12.59
CA GLU A 86 -12.95 12.15 11.87
C GLU A 86 -13.04 12.10 10.32
N GLY A 87 -14.24 11.86 9.79
CA GLY A 87 -14.48 11.76 8.34
C GLY A 87 -14.54 10.32 7.82
N ASP A 88 -14.04 9.37 8.57
CA ASP A 88 -14.08 7.93 8.24
C ASP A 88 -15.34 7.26 8.76
N ILE A 89 -15.67 6.11 8.16
CA ILE A 89 -16.77 5.26 8.60
C ILE A 89 -16.17 4.07 9.34
N VAL A 90 -16.46 3.93 10.63
CA VAL A 90 -16.08 2.76 11.43
C VAL A 90 -17.21 1.75 11.37
N LEU A 91 -16.86 0.50 11.05
CA LEU A 91 -17.76 -0.63 10.88
C LEU A 91 -17.54 -1.65 12.00
N LYS A 92 -18.63 -2.06 12.68
CA LYS A 92 -18.57 -3.04 13.76
C LYS A 92 -19.78 -3.95 13.77
N SER A 93 -19.55 -5.26 13.95
CA SER A 93 -20.62 -6.25 14.05
C SER A 93 -20.18 -7.47 14.85
N GLU A 94 -21.06 -7.99 15.70
CA GLU A 94 -20.95 -9.30 16.35
C GLU A 94 -22.28 -10.00 16.17
N GLN A 95 -22.32 -11.09 15.41
CA GLN A 95 -23.57 -11.80 15.11
C GLN A 95 -23.32 -13.24 14.63
N ASN A 96 -24.38 -14.04 14.58
CA ASN A 96 -24.37 -15.31 13.85
C ASN A 96 -24.89 -15.08 12.42
N ILE A 97 -24.21 -15.67 11.45
CA ILE A 97 -24.62 -15.65 10.04
C ILE A 97 -24.75 -17.07 9.50
N THR A 98 -25.47 -17.20 8.39
CA THR A 98 -25.45 -18.41 7.56
C THR A 98 -24.69 -18.12 6.28
N ILE A 99 -23.82 -19.04 5.87
CA ILE A 99 -23.05 -18.91 4.64
C ILE A 99 -23.83 -19.59 3.53
N ALA A 100 -24.22 -18.83 2.52
CA ALA A 100 -24.96 -19.34 1.38
C ALA A 100 -24.05 -20.11 0.42
N GLU A 101 -24.64 -20.98 -0.37
CA GLU A 101 -23.95 -21.60 -1.51
C GLU A 101 -23.43 -20.53 -2.49
N GLY A 102 -22.29 -20.77 -3.09
CA GLY A 102 -21.80 -19.93 -4.17
C GLY A 102 -22.48 -20.26 -5.51
N ASP A 103 -22.37 -19.32 -6.46
CA ASP A 103 -22.95 -19.46 -7.80
C ASP A 103 -21.87 -19.46 -8.92
N MET A 104 -20.60 -19.76 -8.55
CA MET A 104 -19.49 -19.80 -9.52
C MET A 104 -19.62 -21.03 -10.41
N PRO A 105 -19.68 -20.88 -11.74
CA PRO A 105 -19.78 -21.98 -12.67
C PRO A 105 -18.60 -22.97 -12.53
N GLY A 106 -18.88 -24.26 -12.47
CA GLY A 106 -17.88 -25.33 -12.38
C GLY A 106 -17.31 -25.56 -10.98
N VAL A 107 -17.81 -24.88 -9.96
CA VAL A 107 -17.47 -25.12 -8.55
C VAL A 107 -18.65 -25.80 -7.87
N GLU A 108 -18.39 -26.94 -7.27
CA GLU A 108 -19.36 -27.77 -6.55
C GLU A 108 -18.90 -28.02 -5.11
N GLY A 109 -19.77 -28.54 -4.27
CA GLY A 109 -19.42 -28.97 -2.91
C GLY A 109 -19.16 -27.82 -1.94
N TRP A 110 -19.92 -26.74 -2.04
CA TRP A 110 -19.86 -25.60 -1.13
C TRP A 110 -20.08 -26.01 0.32
N MET A 111 -19.11 -25.68 1.19
CA MET A 111 -19.12 -26.06 2.61
C MET A 111 -20.06 -25.19 3.46
N GLY A 112 -20.26 -23.92 3.07
CA GLY A 112 -21.01 -22.95 3.84
C GLY A 112 -22.38 -23.40 4.31
N PRO A 113 -23.24 -23.96 3.44
CA PRO A 113 -24.55 -24.45 3.84
C PRO A 113 -24.53 -25.57 4.90
N LEU A 114 -23.42 -26.32 4.97
CA LEU A 114 -23.26 -27.40 5.96
C LEU A 114 -22.87 -26.88 7.35
N LEU A 115 -22.34 -25.64 7.44
CA LEU A 115 -21.85 -25.06 8.68
C LEU A 115 -23.00 -24.52 9.57
N LYS A 116 -24.21 -24.41 9.02
CA LYS A 116 -25.38 -23.82 9.70
C LYS A 116 -25.13 -22.38 10.15
N GLU A 117 -25.30 -22.10 11.44
CA GLU A 117 -24.98 -20.78 12.02
C GLU A 117 -23.50 -20.68 12.38
N VAL A 118 -22.87 -19.61 11.90
CA VAL A 118 -21.44 -19.32 12.10
C VAL A 118 -21.34 -18.01 12.86
N PRO A 119 -20.77 -17.98 14.06
CA PRO A 119 -20.50 -16.73 14.77
C PRO A 119 -19.42 -15.93 14.03
N ILE A 120 -19.63 -14.62 13.90
CA ILE A 120 -18.69 -13.72 13.26
C ILE A 120 -18.60 -12.41 14.05
N SER A 121 -17.37 -11.93 14.21
CA SER A 121 -17.05 -10.58 14.65
C SER A 121 -16.38 -9.85 13.50
N LEU A 122 -16.86 -8.67 13.17
CA LEU A 122 -16.31 -7.80 12.15
C LEU A 122 -15.92 -6.46 12.77
N GLU A 123 -14.69 -6.04 12.57
CA GLU A 123 -14.18 -4.71 12.87
C GLU A 123 -13.48 -4.15 11.63
N GLY A 124 -13.78 -2.90 11.27
CA GLY A 124 -13.18 -2.30 10.08
C GLY A 124 -13.61 -0.87 9.85
N GLY A 125 -13.37 -0.37 8.64
CA GLY A 125 -13.74 0.99 8.27
C GLY A 125 -13.63 1.25 6.78
N ILE A 126 -14.23 2.37 6.38
CA ILE A 126 -14.12 2.94 5.05
C ILE A 126 -13.56 4.34 5.21
N SER A 127 -12.35 4.56 4.65
CA SER A 127 -11.68 5.85 4.63
C SER A 127 -11.55 6.31 3.19
N GLY A 128 -12.24 7.41 2.84
CA GLY A 128 -12.34 7.81 1.45
C GLY A 128 -12.94 6.72 0.55
N ASP A 129 -12.13 6.18 -0.36
CA ASP A 129 -12.47 5.08 -1.27
C ASP A 129 -11.81 3.73 -0.89
N VAL A 130 -11.25 3.61 0.31
CA VAL A 130 -10.56 2.42 0.81
C VAL A 130 -11.38 1.72 1.88
N LEU A 131 -11.60 0.42 1.69
CA LEU A 131 -12.17 -0.50 2.68
C LEU A 131 -11.06 -1.28 3.38
N GLY A 132 -11.05 -1.29 4.71
CA GLY A 132 -10.24 -2.18 5.53
C GLY A 132 -11.12 -2.89 6.55
N ALA A 133 -10.97 -4.21 6.73
CA ALA A 133 -11.74 -4.97 7.71
C ALA A 133 -11.00 -6.21 8.20
N VAL A 134 -11.34 -6.64 9.41
CA VAL A 134 -10.95 -7.93 9.97
C VAL A 134 -12.21 -8.67 10.39
N LEU A 135 -12.32 -9.92 9.94
CA LEU A 135 -13.40 -10.81 10.30
C LEU A 135 -12.83 -11.96 11.14
N ASP A 136 -13.31 -12.11 12.36
CA ASP A 136 -12.99 -13.24 13.23
C ASP A 136 -14.16 -14.21 13.28
N ILE A 137 -13.88 -15.47 12.99
CA ILE A 137 -14.87 -16.54 12.86
C ILE A 137 -14.44 -17.68 13.79
N PRO A 138 -14.86 -17.67 15.08
CA PRO A 138 -14.65 -18.80 15.98
C PRO A 138 -15.68 -19.88 15.66
N PHE A 139 -15.26 -20.95 15.00
CA PHE A 139 -16.15 -22.06 14.62
C PHE A 139 -15.70 -23.38 15.24
N GLY A 140 -16.41 -23.83 16.28
CA GLY A 140 -16.06 -25.02 17.02
C GLY A 140 -14.65 -24.94 17.65
N THR A 141 -13.73 -25.80 17.21
CA THR A 141 -12.31 -25.76 17.63
C THR A 141 -11.43 -24.96 16.67
N MET A 142 -11.98 -24.45 15.58
CA MET A 142 -11.25 -23.64 14.60
C MET A 142 -11.44 -22.15 14.92
N SER A 143 -10.38 -21.37 14.73
CA SER A 143 -10.39 -19.93 14.71
C SER A 143 -9.94 -19.47 13.33
N ILE A 144 -10.82 -18.77 12.60
CA ILE A 144 -10.49 -18.22 11.30
C ILE A 144 -10.48 -16.71 11.43
N CYS A 145 -9.38 -16.08 10.97
CA CYS A 145 -9.26 -14.62 10.91
C CYS A 145 -9.02 -14.22 9.46
N VAL A 146 -9.85 -13.32 8.94
CA VAL A 146 -9.77 -12.82 7.56
C VAL A 146 -9.44 -11.33 7.61
N TYR A 147 -8.28 -10.96 7.08
CA TYR A 147 -7.87 -9.58 6.88
C TYR A 147 -8.24 -9.16 5.46
N VAL A 148 -8.84 -8.00 5.31
CA VAL A 148 -9.34 -7.46 4.04
C VAL A 148 -8.82 -6.04 3.88
N SER A 149 -8.24 -5.72 2.72
CA SER A 149 -7.83 -4.35 2.39
C SER A 149 -8.00 -4.08 0.90
N SER A 150 -8.61 -2.95 0.55
CA SER A 150 -8.65 -2.42 -0.82
C SER A 150 -7.64 -1.29 -1.05
N GLY A 151 -6.72 -1.06 -0.10
CA GLY A 151 -5.68 -0.05 -0.21
C GLY A 151 -4.77 -0.27 -1.42
N ARG A 152 -4.35 0.82 -2.04
CA ARG A 152 -3.41 0.80 -3.16
C ARG A 152 -2.01 0.51 -2.64
N THR A 153 -1.39 -0.54 -3.15
CA THR A 153 -0.11 -1.05 -2.67
C THR A 153 1.02 -0.98 -3.71
N GLN A 154 0.72 -0.61 -4.95
CA GLN A 154 1.71 -0.47 -6.01
C GLN A 154 1.43 0.76 -6.87
N LEU A 155 2.47 1.26 -7.53
CA LEU A 155 2.37 2.35 -8.48
C LEU A 155 1.73 1.86 -9.79
N ALA A 156 0.93 2.72 -10.41
CA ALA A 156 0.36 2.42 -11.71
C ALA A 156 1.46 2.37 -12.78
N ASN A 157 1.32 1.47 -13.76
CA ASN A 157 2.22 1.31 -14.91
C ASN A 157 3.71 1.32 -14.56
N SER A 158 4.07 0.75 -13.42
CA SER A 158 5.44 0.76 -12.88
C SER A 158 6.41 -0.17 -13.64
N ASN A 159 5.88 -1.00 -14.54
CA ASN A 159 6.60 -1.83 -15.51
C ASN A 159 6.74 -1.17 -16.90
N PHE A 160 6.27 0.05 -17.06
CA PHE A 160 6.36 0.86 -18.28
C PHE A 160 5.87 0.17 -19.57
N GLU A 161 4.78 -0.62 -19.49
CA GLU A 161 4.17 -1.25 -20.66
C GLU A 161 3.08 -0.39 -21.33
N GLY A 162 2.45 0.52 -20.58
CA GLY A 162 1.44 1.45 -21.07
C GLY A 162 2.08 2.78 -21.51
N TRP A 163 1.74 3.27 -22.71
CA TRP A 163 2.31 4.47 -23.29
C TRP A 163 1.26 5.32 -23.99
N HIS A 164 1.48 6.62 -24.00
CA HIS A 164 0.69 7.56 -24.80
C HIS A 164 1.60 8.61 -25.46
N GLU A 165 1.09 9.29 -26.48
CA GLU A 165 1.79 10.44 -27.08
C GLU A 165 1.45 11.70 -26.27
N ALA A 166 2.47 12.34 -25.72
CA ALA A 166 2.39 13.68 -25.15
C ALA A 166 2.82 14.71 -26.17
N SER A 167 2.11 15.82 -26.27
CA SER A 167 2.46 16.90 -27.17
C SER A 167 2.46 18.23 -26.44
N PHE A 168 3.46 19.05 -26.74
CA PHE A 168 3.59 20.39 -26.21
C PHE A 168 3.71 21.39 -27.36
N LYS A 169 2.99 22.50 -27.26
CA LYS A 169 3.08 23.61 -28.20
C LYS A 169 3.89 24.74 -27.58
N ASP A 170 5.06 25.02 -28.15
CA ASP A 170 5.93 26.07 -27.65
C ASP A 170 5.36 27.48 -27.88
N TYR A 171 6.07 28.49 -27.37
CA TYR A 171 5.68 29.90 -27.53
C TYR A 171 5.60 30.35 -29.01
N TYR A 172 6.36 29.73 -29.89
CA TYR A 172 6.38 30.05 -31.34
C TYR A 172 5.34 29.27 -32.11
N GLY A 173 4.57 28.41 -31.44
CA GLY A 173 3.53 27.60 -32.08
C GLY A 173 4.02 26.30 -32.69
N THR A 174 5.30 25.93 -32.48
CA THR A 174 5.85 24.62 -32.88
C THR A 174 5.34 23.55 -31.93
N THR A 175 4.87 22.44 -32.48
CA THR A 175 4.44 21.29 -31.68
C THR A 175 5.56 20.27 -31.61
N THR A 176 5.98 19.91 -30.41
CA THR A 176 6.89 18.80 -30.14
C THR A 176 6.09 17.65 -29.56
N THR A 177 6.37 16.42 -30.01
CA THR A 177 5.72 15.21 -29.50
C THR A 177 6.77 14.26 -28.93
N SER A 178 6.38 13.50 -27.91
CA SER A 178 7.19 12.46 -27.29
C SER A 178 6.30 11.37 -26.71
N ASP A 179 6.82 10.17 -26.58
CA ASP A 179 6.14 9.12 -25.82
C ASP A 179 6.30 9.40 -24.31
N GLU A 180 5.21 9.38 -23.56
CA GLU A 180 5.20 9.35 -22.10
C GLU A 180 4.58 8.03 -21.61
N PRO A 181 5.13 7.41 -20.55
CA PRO A 181 4.47 6.26 -19.94
C PRO A 181 3.18 6.70 -19.23
N ASN A 182 2.11 5.94 -19.34
CA ASN A 182 0.87 6.20 -18.62
C ASN A 182 1.12 6.35 -17.12
N SER A 183 0.51 7.35 -16.48
CA SER A 183 0.65 7.68 -15.05
C SER A 183 2.06 8.12 -14.60
N TRP A 184 2.97 8.37 -15.55
CA TRP A 184 4.30 8.93 -15.31
C TRP A 184 4.53 10.10 -16.27
N HIS A 185 5.05 11.20 -15.75
CA HIS A 185 5.09 12.48 -16.43
C HIS A 185 6.52 13.02 -16.59
N SER A 186 6.76 13.68 -17.70
CA SER A 186 8.03 14.33 -18.05
C SER A 186 7.86 15.83 -18.22
N PHE A 187 8.89 16.50 -18.76
CA PHE A 187 8.76 17.90 -19.14
C PHE A 187 7.78 18.13 -20.30
N MET A 188 7.30 17.10 -21.00
CA MET A 188 6.29 17.23 -22.05
C MET A 188 4.92 17.62 -21.48
N SER A 189 4.62 17.23 -20.26
CA SER A 189 3.38 17.55 -19.53
C SER A 189 3.60 18.54 -18.37
N CYS A 190 4.75 19.22 -18.34
CA CYS A 190 5.11 20.15 -17.28
C CYS A 190 4.28 21.44 -17.31
N THR A 191 4.41 22.22 -16.25
CA THR A 191 3.83 23.56 -16.11
C THR A 191 4.88 24.57 -15.66
N GLY A 192 4.52 25.85 -15.58
CA GLY A 192 5.40 26.93 -15.13
C GLY A 192 5.79 27.89 -16.26
N THR A 193 6.46 28.97 -15.88
CA THR A 193 6.80 30.08 -16.78
C THR A 193 7.79 29.70 -17.88
N LEU A 194 8.58 28.65 -17.67
CA LEU A 194 9.58 28.14 -18.61
C LEU A 194 9.14 26.84 -19.30
N ALA A 195 7.94 26.36 -19.07
CA ALA A 195 7.44 25.14 -19.67
C ALA A 195 7.61 25.12 -21.19
N GLY A 196 7.29 26.23 -21.88
CA GLY A 196 7.48 26.37 -23.32
C GLY A 196 8.92 26.31 -23.84
N ILE A 197 9.89 26.42 -22.95
CA ILE A 197 11.32 26.32 -23.30
C ILE A 197 11.78 24.87 -23.12
N VAL A 198 11.53 24.27 -21.94
CA VAL A 198 12.02 22.94 -21.61
C VAL A 198 11.30 21.84 -22.41
N SER A 199 10.04 22.03 -22.72
CA SER A 199 9.25 21.09 -23.55
C SER A 199 9.52 21.18 -25.06
N GLY A 200 10.42 22.09 -25.46
CA GLY A 200 10.85 22.20 -26.87
C GLY A 200 11.64 21.01 -27.39
N ALA A 201 12.08 20.10 -26.50
CA ALA A 201 12.74 18.86 -26.85
C ALA A 201 12.12 17.68 -26.07
N PRO A 202 12.06 16.46 -26.65
CA PRO A 202 11.68 15.27 -25.92
C PRO A 202 12.65 14.98 -24.76
N HIS A 203 12.13 14.44 -23.65
CA HIS A 203 12.92 14.02 -22.49
C HIS A 203 12.75 12.53 -22.18
N THR A 204 11.71 11.89 -22.75
CA THR A 204 11.39 10.47 -22.52
C THR A 204 11.22 9.75 -23.86
N TRP A 205 11.61 8.48 -23.87
CA TRP A 205 11.46 7.60 -25.02
C TRP A 205 11.06 6.21 -24.55
N LYS A 206 10.19 5.57 -25.31
CA LYS A 206 9.93 4.14 -25.21
C LYS A 206 11.17 3.37 -25.67
N SER A 207 11.72 2.53 -24.81
CA SER A 207 12.90 1.72 -25.09
C SER A 207 12.55 0.23 -25.08
N ASN A 208 13.13 -0.53 -26.02
CA ASN A 208 13.02 -2.00 -26.03
C ASN A 208 14.19 -2.66 -25.24
N ASP A 209 15.09 -1.86 -24.66
CA ASP A 209 16.14 -2.33 -23.78
C ASP A 209 15.54 -2.50 -22.37
N VAL A 210 15.25 -3.73 -21.99
CA VAL A 210 14.62 -4.10 -20.71
C VAL A 210 15.62 -4.85 -19.83
N ARG A 211 15.38 -4.84 -18.54
CA ARG A 211 16.24 -5.56 -17.60
C ARG A 211 16.28 -7.08 -17.89
N PRO A 212 17.36 -7.79 -17.54
CA PRO A 212 17.45 -9.24 -17.72
C PRO A 212 16.35 -9.99 -16.96
N ASN A 213 15.79 -11.00 -17.60
CA ASN A 213 14.69 -11.83 -17.07
C ASN A 213 13.42 -11.06 -16.71
N SER A 214 13.20 -9.88 -17.28
CA SER A 214 11.92 -9.20 -17.19
C SER A 214 10.86 -9.90 -18.02
N SER A 215 9.61 -9.83 -17.59
CA SER A 215 8.45 -10.09 -18.45
C SER A 215 8.02 -8.86 -19.26
N SER A 216 8.58 -7.69 -18.93
CA SER A 216 8.37 -6.42 -19.64
C SER A 216 8.93 -6.48 -21.05
N LYS A 217 8.28 -5.76 -21.97
CA LYS A 217 8.72 -5.59 -23.36
C LYS A 217 9.36 -4.24 -23.60
N THR A 218 9.07 -3.29 -22.69
CA THR A 218 9.55 -1.92 -22.79
C THR A 218 10.03 -1.40 -21.44
N SER A 219 10.95 -0.46 -21.48
CA SER A 219 11.40 0.36 -20.36
C SER A 219 11.29 1.84 -20.72
N VAL A 220 11.36 2.74 -19.75
CA VAL A 220 11.48 4.16 -20.03
C VAL A 220 12.95 4.57 -20.14
N LEU A 221 13.32 5.26 -21.20
CA LEU A 221 14.58 5.96 -21.37
C LEU A 221 14.35 7.44 -21.13
N VAL A 222 15.06 8.02 -20.16
CA VAL A 222 15.01 9.44 -19.80
C VAL A 222 16.37 10.06 -20.09
N LYS A 223 16.39 11.24 -20.75
CA LYS A 223 17.64 11.93 -21.08
C LYS A 223 17.62 13.38 -20.63
N SER A 224 18.78 13.91 -20.27
CA SER A 224 18.98 15.35 -20.09
C SER A 224 18.90 16.08 -21.44
N ALA A 225 18.57 17.36 -21.39
CA ALA A 225 18.54 18.22 -22.55
C ALA A 225 19.47 19.42 -22.34
N SER A 226 20.07 19.89 -23.43
CA SER A 226 20.86 21.12 -23.44
C SER A 226 19.96 22.31 -23.77
N LEU A 227 19.83 23.25 -22.84
CA LEU A 227 19.14 24.50 -23.07
C LEU A 227 20.14 25.58 -23.46
N PHE A 228 19.87 26.25 -24.59
CA PHE A 228 20.74 27.33 -25.13
C PHE A 228 22.22 26.93 -25.30
N GLY A 229 22.50 25.62 -25.43
CA GLY A 229 23.87 25.10 -25.62
C GLY A 229 24.79 25.13 -24.41
N SER A 230 24.29 25.50 -23.21
CA SER A 230 25.14 25.69 -22.03
C SER A 230 24.49 25.31 -20.71
N ILE A 231 23.16 25.22 -20.63
CA ILE A 231 22.44 24.87 -19.41
C ILE A 231 21.95 23.43 -19.53
N SER A 232 22.33 22.58 -18.59
CA SER A 232 21.77 21.24 -18.49
C SER A 232 20.38 21.30 -17.84
N ALA A 233 19.36 20.82 -18.54
CA ALA A 233 18.09 20.43 -17.96
C ALA A 233 18.15 18.93 -17.70
N ASN A 234 18.23 18.52 -16.45
CA ASN A 234 18.25 17.10 -16.10
C ASN A 234 17.03 16.39 -16.69
N GLY A 235 17.24 15.22 -17.27
CA GLY A 235 16.12 14.34 -17.63
C GLY A 235 15.41 13.91 -16.36
N THR A 236 14.10 14.09 -16.31
CA THR A 236 13.31 13.79 -15.11
C THR A 236 11.99 13.16 -15.49
N ILE A 237 11.61 12.11 -14.75
CA ILE A 237 10.30 11.49 -14.81
C ILE A 237 9.71 11.42 -13.40
N THR A 238 8.39 11.62 -13.26
CA THR A 238 7.71 11.67 -11.96
C THR A 238 6.31 11.09 -12.03
N THR A 239 5.80 10.60 -10.90
CA THR A 239 4.37 10.24 -10.73
C THR A 239 3.49 11.45 -10.37
N GLY A 240 4.11 12.63 -10.21
CA GLY A 240 3.45 13.92 -10.05
C GLY A 240 3.54 14.74 -11.33
N ARG A 241 3.63 16.06 -11.21
CA ARG A 241 3.82 16.99 -12.32
C ARG A 241 5.16 17.74 -12.16
N LEU A 242 5.83 18.03 -13.27
CA LEU A 242 7.02 18.87 -13.25
C LEU A 242 6.66 20.35 -13.35
N MET A 243 7.36 21.18 -12.58
CA MET A 243 7.31 22.64 -12.64
C MET A 243 8.64 23.18 -13.20
N ALA A 244 8.57 23.94 -14.28
CA ALA A 244 9.69 24.70 -14.82
C ALA A 244 9.44 26.21 -14.58
N GLY A 245 9.86 26.68 -13.40
CA GLY A 245 9.50 28.02 -12.92
C GLY A 245 10.61 29.06 -12.92
N ASP A 246 11.89 28.65 -13.01
CA ASP A 246 13.05 29.53 -12.90
C ASP A 246 14.21 29.10 -13.79
N MET A 247 14.99 30.04 -14.32
CA MET A 247 16.18 29.77 -15.14
C MET A 247 17.35 29.21 -14.33
N THR A 248 17.36 29.37 -13.01
CA THR A 248 18.36 28.79 -12.12
C THR A 248 17.91 27.38 -11.75
N PRO A 249 18.58 26.31 -12.22
CA PRO A 249 18.09 24.94 -12.03
C PRO A 249 17.84 24.53 -10.56
N SER A 250 18.66 25.05 -9.64
CA SER A 250 18.55 24.77 -8.20
C SER A 250 17.46 25.59 -7.46
N ASN A 251 16.74 26.47 -8.16
CA ASN A 251 15.64 27.20 -7.54
C ASN A 251 14.48 26.24 -7.24
N PRO A 252 13.89 26.22 -6.01
CA PRO A 252 12.76 25.37 -5.65
C PRO A 252 11.49 25.58 -6.50
N LYS A 253 11.43 26.62 -7.32
CA LYS A 253 10.39 26.77 -8.35
C LYS A 253 10.53 25.76 -9.50
N ASN A 254 11.66 25.05 -9.58
CA ASN A 254 11.87 23.91 -10.46
C ASN A 254 11.75 22.65 -9.58
N ASN A 255 10.64 21.96 -9.69
CA ASN A 255 10.32 20.84 -8.80
C ASN A 255 9.42 19.82 -9.50
N SER A 256 9.24 18.67 -8.88
CA SER A 256 8.10 17.79 -9.08
C SER A 256 7.11 17.99 -7.94
N PHE A 257 5.82 17.89 -8.19
CA PHE A 257 4.80 18.14 -7.16
C PHE A 257 3.55 17.30 -7.38
N LEU A 258 2.79 17.12 -6.31
CA LEU A 258 1.46 16.53 -6.36
C LEU A 258 0.47 17.61 -6.84
N ASP A 259 0.08 17.55 -8.10
CA ASP A 259 -0.96 18.43 -8.64
C ASP A 259 -2.33 17.82 -8.35
N LEU A 260 -3.00 18.36 -7.33
CA LEU A 260 -4.28 17.88 -6.82
C LEU A 260 -5.48 18.34 -7.65
N SER A 261 -5.27 18.96 -8.82
CA SER A 261 -6.34 19.36 -9.70
C SER A 261 -7.12 18.15 -10.22
N ASN A 262 -8.42 18.13 -10.00
CA ASN A 262 -9.28 17.06 -10.54
C ASN A 262 -9.60 17.26 -12.03
N SER A 263 -9.38 18.45 -12.58
CA SER A 263 -9.70 18.82 -13.96
C SER A 263 -8.49 18.86 -14.88
N ASP A 264 -7.29 19.05 -14.33
CA ASP A 264 -6.04 19.04 -15.09
C ASP A 264 -5.47 17.61 -15.13
N LYS A 265 -5.28 17.11 -16.34
CA LYS A 265 -4.88 15.74 -16.63
C LYS A 265 -3.92 15.72 -17.80
N ASP A 266 -3.12 14.67 -17.89
CA ASP A 266 -2.27 14.43 -19.05
C ASP A 266 -3.07 14.04 -20.30
N ALA A 267 -2.37 13.79 -21.40
CA ALA A 267 -3.00 13.43 -22.68
C ALA A 267 -3.69 12.06 -22.65
N ASN A 268 -3.34 11.17 -21.73
CA ASN A 268 -4.01 9.89 -21.50
C ASN A 268 -5.25 10.01 -20.61
N GLY A 269 -5.44 11.15 -19.93
CA GLY A 269 -6.48 11.37 -18.95
C GLY A 269 -6.07 10.99 -17.53
N ASP A 270 -4.80 10.72 -17.29
CA ASP A 270 -4.26 10.40 -15.96
C ASP A 270 -4.09 11.67 -15.12
N PRO A 271 -4.32 11.60 -13.81
CA PRO A 271 -4.07 12.72 -12.90
C PRO A 271 -2.56 12.88 -12.66
N PHE A 272 -2.13 14.10 -12.36
CA PHE A 272 -0.74 14.40 -11.99
C PHE A 272 -0.43 14.12 -10.53
N TYR A 273 -1.01 13.08 -9.97
CA TYR A 273 -0.67 12.55 -8.65
C TYR A 273 -1.02 11.06 -8.55
N THR A 274 -0.28 10.35 -7.72
CA THR A 274 -0.50 8.92 -7.50
C THR A 274 -1.02 8.68 -6.09
N LYS A 275 -2.21 8.08 -5.98
CA LYS A 275 -2.76 7.62 -4.71
C LYS A 275 -2.04 6.37 -4.24
N LEU A 276 -1.71 6.32 -2.95
CA LEU A 276 -1.16 5.14 -2.29
C LEU A 276 -1.66 5.10 -0.84
N ASP A 277 -2.32 4.03 -0.46
CA ASP A 277 -2.99 3.90 0.84
C ASP A 277 -2.32 2.80 1.69
N SER A 278 -1.01 2.66 1.56
CA SER A 278 -0.21 1.60 2.19
C SER A 278 1.16 2.12 2.59
N TYR A 279 1.88 1.32 3.36
CA TYR A 279 3.16 1.69 3.99
C TYR A 279 4.26 0.72 3.53
N PRO A 280 4.87 0.95 2.35
CA PRO A 280 5.94 0.11 1.84
C PRO A 280 7.22 0.25 2.67
N ASP A 281 8.00 -0.82 2.80
CA ASP A 281 9.30 -0.79 3.47
C ASP A 281 10.39 -0.19 2.61
N SER A 282 10.30 -0.41 1.29
CA SER A 282 11.30 0.07 0.33
C SER A 282 10.66 0.31 -1.03
N ILE A 283 11.28 1.19 -1.82
CA ILE A 283 11.08 1.25 -3.27
C ILE A 283 12.25 0.56 -3.96
N ALA A 284 11.95 -0.30 -4.93
CA ALA A 284 12.96 -0.95 -5.76
C ALA A 284 12.72 -0.65 -7.24
N MET A 285 13.80 -0.58 -8.02
CA MET A 285 13.73 -0.40 -9.45
C MET A 285 14.96 -0.99 -10.11
N TRP A 286 14.84 -1.30 -11.39
CA TRP A 286 15.99 -1.59 -12.22
C TRP A 286 16.35 -0.36 -13.02
N VAL A 287 17.66 -0.06 -13.07
CA VAL A 287 18.19 1.10 -13.79
C VAL A 287 19.42 0.72 -14.60
N LYS A 288 19.61 1.44 -15.71
CA LYS A 288 20.83 1.44 -16.49
C LYS A 288 21.18 2.90 -16.77
N PHE A 289 22.25 3.39 -16.12
CA PHE A 289 22.62 4.80 -16.14
C PHE A 289 23.88 5.03 -16.97
N HIS A 290 23.82 6.01 -17.85
CA HIS A 290 24.91 6.54 -18.65
C HIS A 290 25.11 8.02 -18.30
N PRO A 291 26.24 8.40 -17.65
CA PRO A 291 26.61 9.79 -17.49
C PRO A 291 27.14 10.33 -18.81
N GLY A 292 26.56 11.41 -19.27
CA GLY A 292 26.94 12.04 -20.54
C GLY A 292 28.27 12.76 -20.49
N LYS A 293 28.70 13.25 -21.65
CA LYS A 293 29.97 13.94 -21.80
C LYS A 293 30.03 15.18 -20.90
N ASP A 294 31.21 15.38 -20.31
CA ASP A 294 31.53 16.53 -19.43
C ASP A 294 30.63 16.67 -18.20
N ASN A 295 29.89 15.61 -17.81
CA ASN A 295 29.13 15.57 -16.58
C ASN A 295 30.09 15.67 -15.36
N LYS A 296 29.86 16.69 -14.50
CA LYS A 296 30.66 16.93 -13.28
C LYS A 296 30.08 16.22 -12.06
N ASN A 297 28.85 15.74 -12.15
CA ASN A 297 28.11 15.04 -11.09
C ASN A 297 27.51 13.75 -11.67
N PRO A 298 28.34 12.72 -11.96
CA PRO A 298 27.94 11.53 -12.72
C PRO A 298 27.13 10.55 -11.87
N THR A 299 26.10 11.04 -11.19
CA THR A 299 25.18 10.23 -10.38
C THR A 299 23.75 10.63 -10.69
N ALA A 300 22.89 9.65 -10.91
CA ALA A 300 21.45 9.85 -10.98
C ALA A 300 20.80 9.75 -9.58
N LEU A 301 19.53 10.13 -9.46
CA LEU A 301 18.80 10.06 -8.20
C LEU A 301 17.43 9.42 -8.38
N VAL A 302 16.93 8.87 -7.28
CA VAL A 302 15.52 8.58 -7.02
C VAL A 302 15.09 9.22 -5.71
N SER A 303 13.92 9.82 -5.70
CA SER A 303 13.22 10.32 -4.52
C SER A 303 11.79 9.81 -4.56
N ALA A 304 11.37 9.10 -3.52
CA ALA A 304 9.98 8.67 -3.32
C ALA A 304 9.51 9.19 -1.97
N VAL A 305 8.45 9.99 -1.97
CA VAL A 305 7.91 10.64 -0.78
C VAL A 305 6.46 10.25 -0.60
N LEU A 306 6.16 9.63 0.54
CA LEU A 306 4.83 9.23 0.96
C LEU A 306 4.21 10.36 1.78
N THR A 307 2.98 10.77 1.43
CA THR A 307 2.29 11.91 2.02
C THR A 307 0.85 11.58 2.40
N ASP A 308 0.20 12.49 3.11
CA ASP A 308 -1.24 12.42 3.45
C ASP A 308 -2.18 12.76 2.27
N GLY A 309 -1.66 12.94 1.07
CA GLY A 309 -2.44 13.28 -0.12
C GLY A 309 -2.71 14.78 -0.28
N THR A 310 -2.18 15.64 0.57
CA THR A 310 -2.18 17.09 0.37
C THR A 310 -0.98 17.53 -0.45
N TYR A 311 -0.90 18.84 -0.80
CA TYR A 311 0.17 19.36 -1.65
C TYR A 311 1.56 19.13 -1.07
N TYR A 312 2.45 18.60 -1.89
CA TYR A 312 3.86 18.40 -1.60
C TYR A 312 4.69 18.64 -2.87
N GLN A 313 5.90 19.18 -2.73
CA GLN A 313 6.88 19.33 -3.82
C GLN A 313 8.27 18.83 -3.43
N ASP A 314 9.03 18.37 -4.44
CA ASP A 314 10.43 17.94 -4.32
C ASP A 314 11.28 18.57 -5.48
N PRO A 315 12.32 19.39 -5.17
CA PRO A 315 12.83 19.73 -3.85
C PRO A 315 11.87 20.59 -3.03
N GLU A 316 11.92 20.42 -1.72
CA GLU A 316 11.12 21.17 -0.77
C GLU A 316 11.54 22.66 -0.75
N ASP A 317 10.55 23.56 -0.72
CA ASP A 317 10.73 25.00 -0.52
C ASP A 317 10.55 25.44 0.95
N LYS A 318 10.04 24.54 1.77
CA LYS A 318 9.76 24.71 3.20
C LYS A 318 9.67 23.34 3.88
N GLU A 319 9.53 23.29 5.18
CA GLU A 319 9.17 22.08 5.91
C GLU A 319 7.70 21.70 5.65
N TYR A 320 7.46 20.41 5.39
CA TYR A 320 6.14 19.85 5.11
C TYR A 320 5.71 18.87 6.19
N ALA A 321 4.65 19.23 6.94
CA ALA A 321 4.10 18.41 8.01
C ALA A 321 3.21 17.26 7.50
N ASN A 322 2.97 17.15 6.20
CA ASN A 322 2.17 16.10 5.57
C ASN A 322 2.99 14.92 5.04
N VAL A 323 4.29 14.88 5.33
CA VAL A 323 5.17 13.78 4.96
C VAL A 323 5.02 12.63 5.95
N VAL A 324 4.77 11.42 5.42
CA VAL A 324 4.70 10.15 6.18
C VAL A 324 6.07 9.47 6.22
N ALA A 325 6.75 9.41 5.06
CA ALA A 325 8.07 8.80 4.93
C ALA A 325 8.77 9.23 3.64
N LYS A 326 10.10 9.10 3.60
CA LYS A 326 10.91 9.31 2.40
C LYS A 326 11.86 8.16 2.13
N ALA A 327 12.02 7.80 0.86
CA ALA A 327 13.05 6.93 0.35
C ALA A 327 13.82 7.69 -0.72
N GLN A 328 15.04 8.14 -0.39
CA GLN A 328 15.85 9.00 -1.25
C GLN A 328 17.26 8.41 -1.43
N TYR A 329 17.71 8.33 -2.68
CA TYR A 329 19.06 7.88 -3.01
C TYR A 329 19.60 8.68 -4.20
N SER A 330 20.67 9.45 -3.96
CA SER A 330 21.25 10.40 -4.90
C SER A 330 22.61 9.96 -5.47
N SER A 331 22.96 8.69 -5.30
CA SER A 331 24.27 8.15 -5.69
C SER A 331 24.12 6.94 -6.63
N ILE A 332 23.19 7.02 -7.59
CA ILE A 332 23.07 6.00 -8.62
C ILE A 332 24.19 6.23 -9.63
N GLU A 333 25.24 5.42 -9.53
CA GLU A 333 26.41 5.47 -10.42
C GLU A 333 26.20 4.56 -11.65
N SER A 334 26.92 4.84 -12.73
CA SER A 334 26.98 3.95 -13.89
C SER A 334 27.66 2.63 -13.52
N ASN A 335 27.06 1.52 -13.92
CA ASN A 335 27.65 0.17 -13.81
C ASN A 335 28.11 -0.34 -15.18
N GLY A 336 28.85 0.52 -15.94
CA GLY A 336 29.29 0.17 -17.29
C GLY A 336 28.16 -0.09 -18.27
N GLU A 337 27.04 0.65 -18.11
CA GLU A 337 25.82 0.50 -18.91
C GLU A 337 25.14 -0.88 -18.76
N VAL A 338 25.33 -1.54 -17.62
CA VAL A 338 24.66 -2.78 -17.27
C VAL A 338 23.48 -2.47 -16.34
N TRP A 339 22.39 -3.17 -16.53
CA TRP A 339 21.23 -3.07 -15.63
C TRP A 339 21.60 -3.44 -14.20
N GLN A 340 21.23 -2.60 -13.25
CA GLN A 340 21.41 -2.80 -11.82
C GLN A 340 20.11 -2.59 -11.07
N ARG A 341 19.92 -3.35 -9.99
CA ARG A 341 18.76 -3.19 -9.12
C ARG A 341 19.11 -2.26 -7.97
N ILE A 342 18.34 -1.19 -7.83
CA ILE A 342 18.41 -0.26 -6.71
C ILE A 342 17.25 -0.57 -5.75
N VAL A 343 17.54 -0.58 -4.44
CA VAL A 343 16.53 -0.73 -3.38
C VAL A 343 16.79 0.36 -2.34
N VAL A 344 15.78 1.19 -2.08
CA VAL A 344 15.88 2.32 -1.16
C VAL A 344 14.83 2.15 -0.06
N PRO A 345 15.21 1.97 1.20
CA PRO A 345 14.28 1.87 2.31
C PRO A 345 13.60 3.21 2.60
N PHE A 346 12.35 3.17 3.06
CA PHE A 346 11.63 4.33 3.55
C PHE A 346 12.04 4.65 4.98
N ASP A 347 12.37 5.91 5.25
CA ASP A 347 12.56 6.46 6.58
C ASP A 347 11.22 6.99 7.11
N TYR A 348 10.56 6.19 7.93
CA TYR A 348 9.36 6.59 8.66
C TYR A 348 9.69 7.30 9.96
N LYS A 349 10.80 6.93 10.61
CA LYS A 349 11.16 7.39 11.98
C LYS A 349 11.35 8.88 12.06
N SER A 350 11.98 9.47 11.05
CA SER A 350 12.20 10.91 10.99
C SER A 350 10.90 11.73 10.84
N TYR A 351 9.78 11.09 10.48
CA TYR A 351 8.49 11.74 10.21
C TYR A 351 7.36 11.31 11.14
N TYR A 352 7.63 10.52 12.16
CA TYR A 352 6.60 10.09 13.13
C TYR A 352 5.86 11.22 13.83
N THR A 353 6.54 12.37 14.01
CA THR A 353 5.93 13.52 14.67
C THR A 353 4.86 14.21 13.84
N ASN A 354 4.79 13.93 12.54
CA ASN A 354 3.76 14.49 11.67
C ASN A 354 2.37 13.88 11.94
N ASP A 355 2.33 12.65 12.44
CA ASP A 355 1.10 11.91 12.83
C ASP A 355 0.02 11.92 11.72
N VAL A 356 0.43 11.68 10.48
CA VAL A 356 -0.43 11.68 9.29
C VAL A 356 -0.46 10.31 8.64
N GLU A 357 -1.55 10.00 7.92
CA GLU A 357 -1.74 8.73 7.22
C GLU A 357 -1.29 8.80 5.75
N ALA A 358 -0.82 7.67 5.22
CA ALA A 358 -0.46 7.54 3.81
C ALA A 358 -1.69 7.62 2.89
N ARG A 359 -1.65 8.55 1.91
CA ARG A 359 -2.73 8.74 0.92
C ARG A 359 -2.21 8.94 -0.51
N ALA A 360 -0.97 9.43 -0.67
CA ALA A 360 -0.37 9.65 -1.97
C ALA A 360 1.15 9.48 -1.92
N MET A 361 1.74 9.19 -3.08
CA MET A 361 3.19 9.08 -3.23
C MET A 361 3.65 9.93 -4.42
N LEU A 362 4.70 10.72 -4.21
CA LEU A 362 5.45 11.41 -5.25
C LEU A 362 6.75 10.65 -5.49
N VAL A 363 6.94 10.10 -6.68
CA VAL A 363 8.22 9.52 -7.11
C VAL A 363 8.84 10.42 -8.16
N THR A 364 10.13 10.72 -8.01
CA THR A 364 10.94 11.49 -8.94
C THR A 364 12.22 10.73 -9.24
N ILE A 365 12.52 10.51 -10.52
CA ILE A 365 13.77 9.90 -10.99
C ILE A 365 14.42 10.90 -11.94
N SER A 366 15.70 11.24 -11.67
CA SER A 366 16.43 12.24 -12.46
C SER A 366 17.80 11.71 -12.88
N THR A 367 18.22 12.09 -14.07
CA THR A 367 19.52 11.72 -14.65
C THR A 367 20.72 12.37 -13.96
N CYS A 368 20.50 13.34 -13.08
CA CYS A 368 21.57 13.91 -12.26
C CYS A 368 21.05 14.24 -10.85
N SER A 369 21.87 13.93 -9.84
CA SER A 369 21.56 14.21 -8.43
C SER A 369 21.62 15.69 -8.08
N VAL A 370 22.29 16.49 -8.89
CA VAL A 370 22.41 17.94 -8.71
C VAL A 370 21.58 18.64 -9.78
N PRO A 371 20.63 19.51 -9.41
CA PRO A 371 19.85 20.28 -10.37
C PRO A 371 20.74 21.09 -11.33
N GLY A 372 20.65 20.84 -12.64
CA GLY A 372 21.48 21.46 -13.67
C GLY A 372 22.96 21.08 -13.64
N GLY A 373 23.32 20.08 -12.84
CA GLY A 373 24.70 19.60 -12.69
C GLY A 373 25.12 18.50 -13.67
N GLY A 374 24.18 18.02 -14.49
CA GLY A 374 24.41 16.98 -15.47
C GLY A 374 25.09 17.48 -16.76
N SER A 375 25.18 16.58 -17.76
CA SER A 375 25.71 16.90 -19.07
C SER A 375 24.83 17.90 -19.82
N ALA A 376 25.44 18.97 -20.35
CA ALA A 376 24.81 19.90 -21.31
C ALA A 376 25.13 19.53 -22.77
N SER A 377 25.71 18.37 -23.03
CA SER A 377 26.01 17.88 -24.37
C SER A 377 24.75 17.43 -25.09
N ALA A 378 24.49 17.95 -26.28
CA ALA A 378 23.39 17.48 -27.10
C ALA A 378 23.68 16.13 -27.78
N ASP A 379 24.98 15.87 -28.06
CA ASP A 379 25.42 14.66 -28.75
C ASP A 379 25.57 13.46 -27.79
N ASP A 380 25.87 13.73 -26.53
CA ASP A 380 26.10 12.72 -25.51
C ASP A 380 25.49 13.20 -24.14
N PRO A 381 24.16 13.20 -23.99
CA PRO A 381 23.48 13.63 -22.79
C PRO A 381 23.56 12.54 -21.69
N ASP A 382 23.29 12.93 -20.44
CA ASP A 382 23.00 11.93 -19.43
C ASP A 382 21.74 11.15 -19.81
N ALA A 383 21.76 9.84 -19.57
CA ALA A 383 20.64 8.96 -19.90
C ALA A 383 20.44 7.90 -18.83
N ILE A 384 19.19 7.63 -18.47
CA ILE A 384 18.82 6.55 -17.58
C ILE A 384 17.66 5.75 -18.17
N ASN A 385 17.86 4.43 -18.31
CA ASN A 385 16.74 3.52 -18.48
C ASN A 385 16.21 3.11 -17.12
N VAL A 386 14.90 3.05 -16.98
CA VAL A 386 14.21 2.57 -15.75
C VAL A 386 13.21 1.50 -16.14
N ASP A 387 13.17 0.41 -15.36
CA ASP A 387 12.25 -0.71 -15.55
C ASP A 387 11.82 -1.30 -14.22
N ASP A 388 10.64 -1.92 -14.18
CA ASP A 388 10.09 -2.68 -13.04
C ASP A 388 10.26 -1.96 -11.68
N VAL A 389 9.71 -0.75 -11.56
CA VAL A 389 9.60 -0.06 -10.27
C VAL A 389 8.59 -0.80 -9.41
N SER A 390 8.94 -1.11 -8.18
CA SER A 390 8.08 -1.86 -7.26
C SER A 390 8.20 -1.36 -5.83
N LEU A 391 7.09 -1.36 -5.12
CA LEU A 391 7.04 -1.14 -3.67
C LEU A 391 7.13 -2.50 -2.97
N ILE A 392 8.03 -2.59 -1.99
CA ILE A 392 8.32 -3.83 -1.26
C ILE A 392 7.68 -3.76 0.11
N TYR A 393 7.03 -4.85 0.50
CA TYR A 393 6.38 -5.03 1.79
C TYR A 393 6.94 -6.27 2.47
N ASN A 394 7.52 -6.10 3.66
CA ASN A 394 8.09 -7.18 4.44
C ASN A 394 7.09 -7.74 5.45
N ALA A 395 7.29 -9.00 5.81
CA ALA A 395 6.56 -9.69 6.87
C ALA A 395 7.57 -10.35 7.81
N LYS A 396 8.46 -9.55 8.40
CA LYS A 396 9.55 -10.05 9.24
C LYS A 396 9.59 -9.33 10.58
N LEU A 397 10.23 -9.99 11.55
CA LEU A 397 10.54 -9.42 12.86
C LEU A 397 12.02 -9.07 12.96
N ASN A 398 12.35 -8.01 13.68
CA ASN A 398 13.72 -7.63 14.03
C ASN A 398 14.20 -8.35 15.29
N SER A 399 13.29 -8.59 16.22
CA SER A 399 13.61 -9.32 17.45
C SER A 399 12.37 -9.95 18.07
N ILE A 400 12.60 -11.00 18.86
CA ILE A 400 11.61 -11.60 19.76
C ILE A 400 12.21 -11.60 21.15
N SER A 401 11.40 -11.24 22.15
CA SER A 401 11.80 -11.27 23.57
C SER A 401 10.83 -12.13 24.37
N ILE A 402 11.35 -12.85 25.35
CA ILE A 402 10.56 -13.69 26.27
C ILE A 402 10.85 -13.23 27.70
N LYS A 403 9.81 -12.74 28.39
CA LYS A 403 9.95 -12.15 29.75
C LYS A 403 11.02 -11.06 29.80
N GLY A 404 11.08 -10.22 28.74
CA GLY A 404 12.03 -9.11 28.60
C GLY A 404 13.44 -9.50 28.15
N ALA A 405 13.75 -10.79 27.97
CA ALA A 405 15.03 -11.25 27.46
C ALA A 405 14.95 -11.50 25.96
N LYS A 406 15.79 -10.80 25.18
CA LYS A 406 15.86 -11.02 23.71
C LYS A 406 16.30 -12.46 23.41
N LEU A 407 15.66 -13.05 22.40
CA LEU A 407 16.02 -14.37 21.89
C LEU A 407 17.46 -14.32 21.33
N VAL A 408 18.34 -15.14 21.90
CA VAL A 408 19.73 -15.24 21.46
C VAL A 408 19.78 -15.89 20.07
N ASP A 409 20.65 -15.38 19.18
CA ASP A 409 20.82 -15.86 17.81
C ASP A 409 19.53 -15.77 16.97
N PHE A 410 18.69 -14.77 17.23
CA PHE A 410 17.55 -14.48 16.38
C PHE A 410 18.02 -14.04 14.98
N ASP A 411 17.51 -14.73 13.97
CA ASP A 411 17.68 -14.38 12.55
C ASP A 411 16.30 -14.22 11.90
N LYS A 412 16.02 -13.05 11.37
CA LYS A 412 14.74 -12.72 10.75
C LYS A 412 14.35 -13.62 9.57
N ASN A 413 15.29 -14.41 9.02
CA ASN A 413 15.04 -15.37 7.95
C ASN A 413 14.92 -16.81 8.46
N LYS A 414 15.05 -17.04 9.77
CA LYS A 414 14.84 -18.33 10.40
C LYS A 414 13.48 -18.33 11.11
N PHE A 415 12.66 -19.30 10.81
CA PHE A 415 11.25 -19.34 11.21
C PHE A 415 10.90 -20.40 12.27
N ASP A 416 11.88 -21.18 12.76
CA ASP A 416 11.67 -22.21 13.77
C ASP A 416 12.77 -22.16 14.82
N TYR A 417 12.38 -22.04 16.10
CA TYR A 417 13.27 -21.89 17.23
C TYR A 417 12.92 -22.87 18.34
N ASN A 418 13.94 -23.50 18.93
CA ASN A 418 13.82 -24.24 20.18
C ASN A 418 14.33 -23.35 21.32
N VAL A 419 13.49 -23.06 22.29
CA VAL A 419 13.78 -22.11 23.37
C VAL A 419 13.67 -22.83 24.72
N GLU A 420 14.75 -22.87 25.46
CA GLU A 420 14.75 -23.40 26.82
C GLU A 420 14.29 -22.33 27.81
N VAL A 421 13.25 -22.65 28.59
CA VAL A 421 12.65 -21.74 29.58
C VAL A 421 12.53 -22.43 30.97
N GLU A 422 12.52 -21.64 32.03
CA GLU A 422 12.30 -22.13 33.38
C GLU A 422 10.82 -22.44 33.67
N ALA A 423 9.92 -21.69 33.04
CA ALA A 423 8.48 -21.90 33.06
C ALA A 423 7.90 -21.49 31.71
N LEU A 424 6.86 -22.19 31.27
CA LEU A 424 6.16 -21.83 30.02
C LEU A 424 5.69 -20.38 30.09
N PRO A 425 5.93 -19.59 29.04
CA PRO A 425 5.48 -18.21 28.98
C PRO A 425 3.96 -18.13 28.75
N GLU A 426 3.35 -17.04 29.22
CA GLU A 426 2.03 -16.61 28.79
C GLU A 426 2.16 -15.67 27.58
N PRO A 427 1.09 -15.41 26.79
CA PRO A 427 1.17 -14.50 25.63
C PRO A 427 1.73 -13.11 25.95
N LYS A 428 1.44 -12.58 27.14
CA LYS A 428 1.95 -11.28 27.63
C LYS A 428 3.47 -11.25 27.90
N ASP A 429 4.07 -12.44 28.03
CA ASP A 429 5.51 -12.60 28.30
C ASP A 429 6.33 -12.63 26.99
N ILE A 430 5.66 -12.61 25.82
CA ILE A 430 6.28 -12.67 24.50
C ILE A 430 6.11 -11.31 23.84
N ASP A 431 7.21 -10.59 23.68
CA ASP A 431 7.28 -9.31 22.97
C ASP A 431 8.06 -9.49 21.68
N PHE A 432 7.82 -8.60 20.71
CA PHE A 432 8.50 -8.59 19.43
C PHE A 432 8.66 -7.17 18.90
N GLU A 433 9.64 -7.00 18.01
CA GLU A 433 9.83 -5.79 17.21
C GLU A 433 9.69 -6.16 15.73
N GLU A 434 8.83 -5.48 15.00
CA GLU A 434 8.67 -5.68 13.56
C GLU A 434 9.89 -5.13 12.80
N ASP A 435 10.26 -5.77 11.69
CA ASP A 435 11.24 -5.25 10.73
C ASP A 435 10.60 -4.16 9.86
N ALA A 436 9.33 -4.36 9.53
CA ALA A 436 8.48 -3.42 8.83
C ALA A 436 7.61 -2.64 9.82
N GLU A 437 7.57 -1.32 9.72
CA GLU A 437 6.86 -0.47 10.67
C GLU A 437 5.34 -0.63 10.66
N ASN A 438 4.79 -1.29 9.65
CA ASN A 438 3.35 -1.43 9.43
C ASN A 438 2.96 -2.86 9.03
N SER A 439 3.77 -3.87 9.36
CA SER A 439 3.34 -5.26 9.29
C SER A 439 2.35 -5.56 10.41
N MET A 440 1.54 -6.59 10.20
CA MET A 440 0.57 -7.05 11.20
C MET A 440 1.12 -8.29 11.87
N VAL A 441 1.09 -8.36 13.20
CA VAL A 441 1.56 -9.53 13.93
C VAL A 441 0.45 -10.12 14.78
N SER A 442 0.18 -11.41 14.57
CA SER A 442 -0.72 -12.22 15.39
C SER A 442 0.10 -13.20 16.21
N LEU A 443 -0.12 -13.23 17.52
CA LEU A 443 0.49 -14.20 18.44
C LEU A 443 -0.55 -15.23 18.88
N SER A 444 -0.24 -16.49 18.68
CA SER A 444 -1.00 -17.63 19.18
C SER A 444 -0.10 -18.51 20.06
N LEU A 445 -0.61 -18.98 21.19
CA LEU A 445 0.10 -19.89 22.09
C LEU A 445 -0.74 -21.15 22.29
N ASP A 446 -0.18 -22.30 21.92
CA ASP A 446 -0.80 -23.61 22.10
C ASP A 446 0.15 -24.54 22.87
N GLY A 447 -0.13 -24.75 24.15
CA GLY A 447 0.72 -25.53 25.03
C GLY A 447 2.12 -24.94 25.14
N SER A 448 3.13 -25.65 24.62
CA SER A 448 4.52 -25.25 24.61
C SER A 448 5.01 -24.64 23.30
N VAL A 449 4.11 -24.28 22.40
CA VAL A 449 4.44 -23.69 21.10
C VAL A 449 3.80 -22.33 20.96
N ALA A 450 4.61 -21.28 20.83
CA ALA A 450 4.12 -19.98 20.40
C ALA A 450 4.33 -19.83 18.90
N THR A 451 3.33 -19.25 18.24
CA THR A 451 3.33 -18.96 16.81
C THR A 451 3.09 -17.46 16.61
N LEU A 452 4.09 -16.76 16.06
CA LEU A 452 3.95 -15.39 15.65
C LEU A 452 3.79 -15.37 14.12
N THR A 453 2.61 -15.00 13.66
CA THR A 453 2.32 -14.86 12.23
C THR A 453 2.40 -13.39 11.87
N VAL A 454 3.33 -13.06 10.98
CA VAL A 454 3.58 -11.71 10.47
C VAL A 454 3.00 -11.60 9.08
N ILE A 455 2.17 -10.61 8.86
CA ILE A 455 1.51 -10.33 7.58
C ILE A 455 2.00 -8.98 7.09
N SER A 456 2.47 -8.90 5.83
CA SER A 456 2.87 -7.64 5.21
C SER A 456 1.70 -6.66 5.08
N ASN A 457 2.00 -5.36 5.01
CA ASN A 457 0.96 -4.33 4.91
C ASN A 457 0.09 -4.46 3.65
N ASP A 458 0.61 -5.06 2.56
CA ASP A 458 -0.13 -5.35 1.32
C ASP A 458 -0.91 -6.67 1.35
N LEU A 459 -0.89 -7.41 2.47
CA LEU A 459 -1.52 -8.71 2.70
C LEU A 459 -1.01 -9.86 1.79
N LYS A 460 0.11 -9.70 1.08
CA LYS A 460 0.59 -10.67 0.08
C LYS A 460 1.71 -11.56 0.57
N THR A 461 2.43 -11.14 1.61
CA THR A 461 3.50 -11.93 2.21
C THR A 461 3.15 -12.27 3.64
N ILE A 462 3.20 -13.54 4.00
CA ILE A 462 2.93 -14.02 5.36
C ILE A 462 4.07 -14.93 5.79
N ASN A 463 4.68 -14.63 6.93
CA ASN A 463 5.70 -15.47 7.57
C ASN A 463 5.26 -15.89 8.96
N THR A 464 5.66 -17.08 9.35
CA THR A 464 5.28 -17.65 10.67
C THR A 464 6.51 -18.08 11.43
N TYR A 465 6.79 -17.41 12.55
CA TYR A 465 7.85 -17.80 13.50
C TYR A 465 7.27 -18.74 14.55
N LYS A 466 7.86 -19.92 14.71
CA LYS A 466 7.50 -20.91 15.74
C LYS A 466 8.54 -20.95 16.83
N LEU A 467 8.10 -20.77 18.07
CA LEU A 467 8.93 -20.92 19.27
C LEU A 467 8.50 -22.17 20.00
N ASN A 468 9.33 -23.22 19.97
CA ASN A 468 9.09 -24.46 20.67
C ASN A 468 9.75 -24.39 22.05
N PHE A 469 8.96 -24.19 23.10
CA PHE A 469 9.48 -24.08 24.49
C PHE A 469 9.75 -25.43 25.08
N LYS A 470 10.94 -25.57 25.72
CA LYS A 470 11.33 -26.73 26.54
C LYS A 470 11.65 -26.25 27.93
N LEU A 471 11.12 -26.93 28.94
CA LEU A 471 11.50 -26.66 30.32
C LEU A 471 12.95 -27.13 30.57
N LYS A 472 13.76 -26.31 31.26
CA LYS A 472 15.15 -26.64 31.62
C LYS A 472 15.27 -27.87 32.48
N ASP A 473 14.27 -28.12 33.36
CA ASP A 473 14.22 -29.29 34.19
C ASP A 473 13.18 -30.30 33.71
N ALA A 474 13.63 -31.44 33.18
CA ALA A 474 12.77 -32.51 32.65
C ALA A 474 11.87 -33.19 33.73
N ASN A 475 11.97 -32.79 35.01
CA ASN A 475 11.22 -33.36 36.14
C ASN A 475 10.02 -32.51 36.59
N ALA A 476 9.78 -31.36 36.02
CA ALA A 476 8.60 -30.58 36.32
C ALA A 476 7.40 -31.14 35.54
N ILE A 477 6.49 -31.82 36.22
CA ILE A 477 5.18 -32.19 35.66
C ILE A 477 4.45 -30.89 35.34
N SER A 478 4.44 -30.50 34.06
CA SER A 478 3.66 -29.35 33.60
C SER A 478 2.17 -29.67 33.77
N ASN A 479 1.49 -28.97 34.65
CA ASN A 479 0.05 -28.89 34.60
C ASN A 479 -0.31 -28.22 33.25
N VAL A 480 -0.68 -29.04 32.29
CA VAL A 480 -1.25 -28.56 31.02
C VAL A 480 -2.61 -27.95 31.35
N ASN A 481 -2.60 -26.67 31.66
CA ASN A 481 -3.83 -25.90 31.61
C ASN A 481 -4.23 -25.79 30.15
N ASN A 482 -5.23 -26.57 29.74
CA ASN A 482 -5.94 -26.37 28.48
C ASN A 482 -6.70 -25.03 28.51
N GLY A 483 -5.96 -23.95 28.71
CA GLY A 483 -6.47 -22.58 28.66
C GLY A 483 -6.68 -22.14 27.21
N ALA A 484 -7.73 -21.38 26.99
CA ALA A 484 -8.15 -20.87 25.71
C ALA A 484 -6.97 -20.26 24.90
N LYS A 485 -6.90 -20.58 23.62
CA LYS A 485 -5.96 -19.98 22.66
C LYS A 485 -6.04 -18.47 22.73
N ALA A 486 -4.90 -17.83 22.95
CA ALA A 486 -4.81 -16.41 23.18
C ALA A 486 -4.17 -15.73 21.96
N ALA A 487 -4.95 -15.05 21.15
CA ALA A 487 -4.44 -14.18 20.10
C ALA A 487 -4.45 -12.73 20.58
N VAL A 488 -3.34 -11.97 20.38
CA VAL A 488 -3.27 -10.53 20.68
C VAL A 488 -3.00 -9.79 19.39
N ALA A 489 -3.86 -8.81 19.08
CA ALA A 489 -3.73 -7.99 17.89
C ALA A 489 -4.11 -6.53 18.17
N THR A 490 -3.50 -5.57 17.45
CA THR A 490 -3.82 -4.14 17.51
C THR A 490 -4.16 -3.66 16.11
N TYR A 491 -5.26 -2.95 15.94
CA TYR A 491 -5.79 -2.49 14.66
C TYR A 491 -5.92 -0.97 14.64
N ASN A 492 -5.72 -0.35 13.49
CA ASN A 492 -6.17 1.03 13.23
C ASN A 492 -7.67 1.04 12.84
N LEU A 493 -8.24 2.23 12.68
CA LEU A 493 -9.66 2.38 12.29
C LEU A 493 -9.98 1.85 10.89
N ASN A 494 -8.97 1.64 10.05
CA ASN A 494 -9.12 1.05 8.72
C ASN A 494 -9.11 -0.49 8.77
N GLY A 495 -9.16 -1.09 9.97
CA GLY A 495 -9.12 -2.54 10.15
C GLY A 495 -7.75 -3.16 9.93
N GLN A 496 -6.71 -2.36 9.66
CA GLN A 496 -5.37 -2.86 9.50
C GLN A 496 -4.75 -3.03 10.88
N GLN A 497 -4.13 -4.18 11.13
CA GLN A 497 -3.36 -4.38 12.34
C GLN A 497 -2.09 -3.55 12.28
N VAL A 498 -1.77 -2.89 13.37
CA VAL A 498 -0.62 -1.99 13.48
C VAL A 498 0.23 -2.39 14.68
N SER A 499 1.48 -1.99 14.68
CA SER A 499 2.39 -2.18 15.81
C SER A 499 1.78 -1.67 17.11
N ALA A 500 2.08 -2.34 18.23
CA ALA A 500 1.69 -1.86 19.54
C ALA A 500 2.26 -0.46 19.87
N SER A 501 3.29 -0.03 19.15
CA SER A 501 3.91 1.31 19.23
C SER A 501 3.35 2.32 18.23
N ALA A 502 2.49 1.90 17.29
CA ALA A 502 1.90 2.81 16.31
C ALA A 502 1.20 3.98 17.00
N LYS A 503 1.58 5.19 16.60
CA LYS A 503 0.94 6.43 17.04
C LYS A 503 -0.21 6.69 16.06
N GLY A 504 -1.41 6.52 16.52
CA GLY A 504 -2.61 6.95 15.84
C GLY A 504 -3.61 7.31 16.92
N ASN A 505 -4.47 8.28 16.69
CA ASN A 505 -5.37 8.79 17.70
C ASN A 505 -6.29 7.73 18.30
N VAL A 506 -6.54 6.63 17.58
CA VAL A 506 -7.39 5.53 18.05
C VAL A 506 -6.88 4.20 17.50
N VAL A 507 -6.62 3.25 18.41
CA VAL A 507 -6.32 1.86 18.05
C VAL A 507 -7.29 0.91 18.77
N ILE A 508 -7.66 -0.17 18.11
CA ILE A 508 -8.48 -1.24 18.66
C ILE A 508 -7.53 -2.37 19.08
N LYS A 509 -7.44 -2.66 20.38
CA LYS A 509 -6.68 -3.80 20.91
C LYS A 509 -7.59 -4.99 21.11
N LYS A 510 -7.29 -6.12 20.50
CA LYS A 510 -7.91 -7.41 20.74
C LYS A 510 -7.07 -8.23 21.69
N TYR A 511 -7.67 -8.79 22.73
CA TYR A 511 -7.04 -9.62 23.74
C TYR A 511 -7.33 -11.09 23.49
N ALA A 512 -6.51 -11.92 24.07
CA ALA A 512 -6.59 -13.37 23.98
C ALA A 512 -7.90 -14.01 24.47
N ASP A 513 -8.60 -13.31 25.35
CA ASP A 513 -9.90 -13.71 25.88
C ASP A 513 -11.07 -13.30 24.94
N GLY A 514 -10.76 -12.82 23.73
CA GLY A 514 -11.74 -12.35 22.76
C GLY A 514 -12.25 -10.92 23.02
N THR A 515 -11.85 -10.29 24.14
CA THR A 515 -12.26 -8.91 24.41
C THR A 515 -11.48 -7.92 23.59
N THR A 516 -12.17 -6.85 23.12
CA THR A 516 -11.57 -5.73 22.43
C THR A 516 -11.69 -4.47 23.29
N ARG A 517 -10.67 -3.60 23.26
CA ARG A 517 -10.72 -2.28 23.88
C ARG A 517 -10.23 -1.24 22.90
N LYS A 518 -11.02 -0.18 22.72
CA LYS A 518 -10.60 1.05 22.05
C LYS A 518 -9.61 1.78 22.99
N VAL A 519 -8.43 2.10 22.50
CA VAL A 519 -7.40 2.83 23.27
C VAL A 519 -7.06 4.09 22.49
N MET A 520 -7.30 5.25 23.11
CA MET A 520 -6.71 6.50 22.65
C MET A 520 -5.26 6.54 23.14
N LYS A 521 -4.32 6.81 22.26
CA LYS A 521 -2.90 7.00 22.60
C LYS A 521 -2.49 8.47 22.49
#